data_6d9074500d3e757ceeb22d6a10008adf
#
_entry.id   6d9074500d3e757ceeb22d6a10008adf
#
_cell.length_a   1.000
_cell.length_b   1.000
_cell.length_c   1.000
_cell.angle_alpha   90.00
_cell.angle_beta   90.00
_cell.angle_gamma   90.00
#
_symmetry.space_group_name_H-M   'P 1'
#
loop_
_entity.id
_entity.type
_entity.pdbx_description
1 polymer ?
#
loop_
_entity_poly.entity_id
_entity_poly.type
_entity_poly.pdbx_seq_one_letter_code
_entity_poly.pdbx_strand_id
1 'polypeptide(L)'
;MSSFYWIGNNLALDLANTLAADENGDPVELLATFDDLRAWVVEGGIALESAVRKAVNTEHQKKVVELVLDLRAEMKLMASALAAGKRPPRSVIEKINEVLGQKEGHFEVVQTARGYEQKFEAGTNDIADLLLPIAEAAMDLLCFGDLKRVKKCENTACVLYFYDTSKPGHRRWCSMAACGNRAKSAAFYKRGKT
;
A
#
# COMPACT_ATOMS: atom_id res chain seq x y z
N MET A 1 17.85 -4.32 -6.72
CA MET A 1 17.34 -3.46 -5.62
C MET A 1 15.86 -3.29 -5.87
N SER A 2 15.01 -3.34 -4.84
CA SER A 2 13.58 -3.08 -4.99
C SER A 2 13.34 -1.70 -5.57
N SER A 3 12.44 -1.61 -6.56
CA SER A 3 12.02 -0.33 -7.13
C SER A 3 10.91 0.32 -6.31
N PHE A 4 10.36 -0.39 -5.31
CA PHE A 4 9.20 0.02 -4.52
C PHE A 4 9.53 0.22 -3.04
N TYR A 5 8.66 0.94 -2.34
CA TYR A 5 8.82 1.29 -0.93
C TYR A 5 7.92 0.40 -0.05
N TRP A 6 8.40 -0.77 0.35
CA TRP A 6 7.73 -1.69 1.28
C TRP A 6 7.97 -1.29 2.74
N ILE A 7 7.53 -0.11 3.10
CA ILE A 7 7.80 0.53 4.40
C ILE A 7 6.55 0.94 5.15
N GLY A 8 5.40 0.80 4.50
CA GLY A 8 4.09 1.17 5.05
C GLY A 8 3.68 0.30 6.23
N ASN A 9 4.18 -0.94 6.30
CA ASN A 9 3.73 -1.99 7.22
C ASN A 9 2.22 -2.27 7.13
N ASN A 10 1.62 -1.92 6.01
CA ASN A 10 0.23 -2.19 5.63
C ASN A 10 0.11 -1.99 4.13
N LEU A 11 -0.52 -2.94 3.44
CA LEU A 11 -0.56 -2.98 1.98
C LEU A 11 -1.24 -1.75 1.36
N ALA A 12 -2.28 -1.21 2.00
CA ALA A 12 -2.94 0.01 1.53
C ALA A 12 -2.01 1.23 1.61
N LEU A 13 -1.14 1.30 2.64
CA LEU A 13 -0.12 2.35 2.74
C LEU A 13 1.02 2.12 1.75
N ASP A 14 1.40 0.87 1.47
CA ASP A 14 2.40 0.54 0.46
C ASP A 14 1.91 0.90 -0.95
N LEU A 15 0.62 0.68 -1.27
CA LEU A 15 0.01 1.20 -2.50
C LEU A 15 0.04 2.74 -2.53
N ALA A 16 -0.35 3.43 -1.47
CA ALA A 16 -0.29 4.89 -1.39
C ALA A 16 1.12 5.43 -1.64
N ASN A 17 2.16 4.69 -1.24
CA ASN A 17 3.56 5.04 -1.39
C ASN A 17 4.12 4.80 -2.81
N THR A 18 3.37 4.18 -3.72
CA THR A 18 3.79 4.03 -5.14
C THR A 18 3.75 5.34 -5.92
N LEU A 19 3.12 6.39 -5.40
CA LEU A 19 3.34 7.77 -5.84
C LEU A 19 4.27 8.45 -4.84
N ALA A 20 5.55 8.39 -5.13
CA ALA A 20 6.63 8.88 -4.28
C ALA A 20 7.03 10.33 -4.63
N ALA A 21 8.17 10.78 -4.10
CA ALA A 21 8.83 12.01 -4.52
C ALA A 21 10.34 11.77 -4.62
N ASP A 22 10.98 12.46 -5.52
CA ASP A 22 12.44 12.48 -5.67
C ASP A 22 13.11 13.33 -4.56
N GLU A 23 14.39 13.57 -4.71
CA GLU A 23 15.19 14.38 -3.77
C GLU A 23 14.82 15.86 -3.77
N ASN A 24 14.23 16.36 -4.86
CA ASN A 24 13.76 17.74 -5.01
C ASN A 24 12.32 17.91 -4.49
N GLY A 25 11.61 16.80 -4.26
CA GLY A 25 10.22 16.79 -3.87
C GLY A 25 9.26 16.65 -5.05
N ASP A 26 9.76 16.43 -6.27
CA ASP A 26 8.95 16.24 -7.46
C ASP A 26 8.29 14.87 -7.45
N PRO A 27 7.03 14.73 -7.92
CA PRO A 27 6.30 13.48 -7.94
C PRO A 27 7.00 12.42 -8.81
N VAL A 28 7.14 11.22 -8.27
CA VAL A 28 7.66 10.04 -8.97
C VAL A 28 6.58 8.98 -9.01
N GLU A 29 6.09 8.69 -10.23
CA GLU A 29 5.11 7.63 -10.48
C GLU A 29 5.83 6.27 -10.61
N LEU A 30 5.53 5.33 -9.71
CA LEU A 30 6.13 4.00 -9.72
C LEU A 30 5.23 2.93 -10.38
N LEU A 31 3.99 3.27 -10.71
CA LEU A 31 3.03 2.40 -11.41
C LEU A 31 2.57 3.05 -12.73
N ALA A 32 3.52 3.48 -13.56
CA ALA A 32 3.22 4.14 -14.81
C ALA A 32 2.65 3.19 -15.87
N THR A 33 2.99 1.90 -15.79
CA THR A 33 2.62 0.87 -16.77
C THR A 33 2.05 -0.37 -16.09
N PHE A 34 1.43 -1.25 -16.89
CA PHE A 34 0.98 -2.56 -16.38
C PHE A 34 2.17 -3.44 -15.94
N ASP A 35 3.33 -3.32 -16.58
CA ASP A 35 4.52 -4.06 -16.17
C ASP A 35 5.05 -3.60 -14.81
N ASP A 36 4.97 -2.30 -14.50
CA ASP A 36 5.30 -1.77 -13.18
C ASP A 36 4.34 -2.32 -12.13
N LEU A 37 3.03 -2.31 -12.43
CA LEU A 37 2.01 -2.87 -11.55
C LEU A 37 2.25 -4.37 -11.31
N ARG A 38 2.54 -5.12 -12.36
CA ARG A 38 2.88 -6.55 -12.26
C ARG A 38 4.09 -6.78 -11.35
N ALA A 39 5.15 -5.99 -11.54
CA ALA A 39 6.35 -6.08 -10.72
C ALA A 39 6.04 -5.79 -9.25
N TRP A 40 5.23 -4.75 -8.96
CA TRP A 40 4.81 -4.39 -7.61
C TRP A 40 4.00 -5.51 -6.94
N VAL A 41 3.04 -6.08 -7.65
CA VAL A 41 2.18 -7.17 -7.14
C VAL A 41 2.99 -8.43 -6.82
N VAL A 42 3.91 -8.81 -7.70
CA VAL A 42 4.76 -9.99 -7.52
C VAL A 42 5.76 -9.77 -6.38
N GLU A 43 6.42 -8.61 -6.34
CA GLU A 43 7.39 -8.26 -5.29
C GLU A 43 6.71 -8.19 -3.90
N GLY A 44 5.49 -7.67 -3.83
CA GLY A 44 4.69 -7.62 -2.60
C GLY A 44 4.08 -8.96 -2.18
N GLY A 45 4.20 -10.01 -2.99
CA GLY A 45 3.59 -11.31 -2.71
C GLY A 45 2.05 -11.28 -2.74
N ILE A 46 1.46 -10.30 -3.43
CA ILE A 46 0.00 -10.10 -3.50
C ILE A 46 -0.62 -11.14 -4.42
N ALA A 47 0.05 -11.46 -5.54
CA ALA A 47 -0.34 -12.52 -6.46
C ALA A 47 0.88 -13.13 -7.14
N LEU A 48 0.72 -14.37 -7.65
CA LEU A 48 1.76 -15.01 -8.43
C LEU A 48 1.86 -14.36 -9.81
N GLU A 49 3.06 -14.29 -10.37
CA GLU A 49 3.31 -13.77 -11.72
C GLU A 49 2.44 -14.45 -12.78
N SER A 50 2.18 -15.75 -12.64
CA SER A 50 1.32 -16.53 -13.53
C SER A 50 -0.14 -16.07 -13.51
N ALA A 51 -0.66 -15.62 -12.37
CA ALA A 51 -2.01 -15.08 -12.24
C ALA A 51 -2.14 -13.71 -12.91
N VAL A 52 -1.13 -12.85 -12.78
CA VAL A 52 -1.12 -11.52 -13.40
C VAL A 52 -0.91 -11.56 -14.91
N ARG A 53 -0.22 -12.60 -15.43
CA ARG A 53 -0.04 -12.81 -16.89
C ARG A 53 -1.33 -13.10 -17.66
N LYS A 54 -2.41 -13.47 -17.00
CA LYS A 54 -3.71 -13.74 -17.64
C LYS A 54 -4.41 -12.49 -18.21
N ALA A 55 -3.97 -11.29 -17.85
CA ALA A 55 -4.45 -10.05 -18.46
C ALA A 55 -3.97 -9.93 -19.91
N VAL A 56 -4.77 -10.47 -20.85
CA VAL A 56 -4.32 -10.91 -22.19
C VAL A 56 -4.29 -9.77 -23.22
N ASN A 57 -4.98 -8.63 -23.01
CA ASN A 57 -4.99 -7.55 -23.98
C ASN A 57 -4.67 -6.17 -23.39
N THR A 58 -4.16 -5.30 -24.25
CA THR A 58 -3.67 -3.96 -23.87
C THR A 58 -4.75 -3.06 -23.27
N GLU A 59 -6.00 -3.19 -23.71
CA GLU A 59 -7.12 -2.39 -23.19
C GLU A 59 -7.49 -2.82 -21.78
N HIS A 60 -7.55 -4.13 -21.53
CA HIS A 60 -7.78 -4.68 -20.21
C HIS A 60 -6.65 -4.27 -19.24
N GLN A 61 -5.38 -4.34 -19.67
CA GLN A 61 -4.23 -3.91 -18.88
C GLN A 61 -4.33 -2.44 -18.47
N LYS A 62 -4.70 -1.54 -19.41
CA LYS A 62 -4.92 -0.13 -19.09
C LYS A 62 -6.00 0.07 -18.04
N LYS A 63 -7.14 -0.60 -18.22
CA LYS A 63 -8.24 -0.53 -17.26
C LYS A 63 -7.86 -1.02 -15.88
N VAL A 64 -7.08 -2.09 -15.77
CA VAL A 64 -6.56 -2.58 -14.47
C VAL A 64 -5.68 -1.53 -13.82
N VAL A 65 -4.74 -0.93 -14.55
CA VAL A 65 -3.88 0.14 -14.02
C VAL A 65 -4.73 1.32 -13.54
N GLU A 66 -5.69 1.79 -14.33
CA GLU A 66 -6.60 2.87 -13.97
C GLU A 66 -7.35 2.59 -12.66
N LEU A 67 -7.88 1.39 -12.48
CA LEU A 67 -8.59 1.00 -11.25
C LEU A 67 -7.67 0.95 -10.02
N VAL A 68 -6.43 0.47 -10.20
CA VAL A 68 -5.42 0.48 -9.12
C VAL A 68 -5.03 1.91 -8.76
N LEU A 69 -4.83 2.79 -9.74
CA LEU A 69 -4.49 4.19 -9.52
C LEU A 69 -5.63 4.95 -8.84
N ASP A 70 -6.88 4.65 -9.20
CA ASP A 70 -8.07 5.20 -8.55
C ASP A 70 -8.14 4.77 -7.07
N LEU A 71 -8.00 3.47 -6.78
CA LEU A 71 -7.91 2.98 -5.41
C LEU A 71 -6.74 3.63 -4.65
N ARG A 72 -5.57 3.78 -5.29
CA ARG A 72 -4.40 4.45 -4.69
C ARG A 72 -4.69 5.89 -4.27
N ALA A 73 -5.42 6.62 -5.08
CA ALA A 73 -5.80 8.00 -4.74
C ALA A 73 -6.57 8.06 -3.42
N GLU A 74 -7.54 7.16 -3.23
CA GLU A 74 -8.29 7.06 -1.99
C GLU A 74 -7.42 6.57 -0.81
N MET A 75 -6.49 5.63 -1.03
CA MET A 75 -5.53 5.20 0.01
C MET A 75 -4.60 6.36 0.45
N LYS A 76 -4.20 7.24 -0.47
CA LYS A 76 -3.45 8.46 -0.12
C LYS A 76 -4.26 9.44 0.70
N LEU A 77 -5.54 9.64 0.35
CA LEU A 77 -6.45 10.47 1.14
C LEU A 77 -6.65 9.90 2.55
N MET A 78 -6.84 8.59 2.67
CA MET A 78 -6.90 7.88 3.94
C MET A 78 -5.65 8.13 4.78
N ALA A 79 -4.48 7.83 4.23
CA ALA A 79 -3.20 7.95 4.93
C ALA A 79 -2.93 9.40 5.37
N SER A 80 -3.24 10.37 4.52
CA SER A 80 -3.07 11.79 4.82
C SER A 80 -3.98 12.25 5.96
N ALA A 81 -5.27 11.85 5.93
CA ALA A 81 -6.22 12.19 6.99
C ALA A 81 -5.80 11.57 8.33
N LEU A 82 -5.48 10.28 8.35
CA LEU A 82 -5.06 9.57 9.56
C LEU A 82 -3.76 10.14 10.15
N ALA A 83 -2.76 10.43 9.31
CA ALA A 83 -1.50 11.03 9.75
C ALA A 83 -1.69 12.44 10.32
N ALA A 84 -2.76 13.14 9.92
CA ALA A 84 -3.17 14.44 10.48
C ALA A 84 -4.09 14.31 11.71
N GLY A 85 -4.35 13.09 12.20
CA GLY A 85 -5.28 12.84 13.31
C GLY A 85 -6.74 13.09 12.96
N LYS A 86 -7.09 13.06 11.67
CA LYS A 86 -8.45 13.31 11.16
C LYS A 86 -9.11 12.01 10.68
N ARG A 87 -10.44 12.03 10.58
CA ARG A 87 -11.17 10.94 9.92
C ARG A 87 -10.98 11.02 8.41
N PRO A 88 -10.81 9.88 7.72
CA PRO A 88 -10.81 9.83 6.26
C PRO A 88 -12.13 10.38 5.67
N PRO A 89 -12.10 10.97 4.47
CA PRO A 89 -13.29 11.33 3.74
C PRO A 89 -14.22 10.15 3.49
N ARG A 90 -15.51 10.43 3.26
CA ARG A 90 -16.52 9.40 2.99
C ARG A 90 -16.21 8.62 1.70
N SER A 91 -15.67 9.27 0.69
CA SER A 91 -15.24 8.64 -0.58
C SER A 91 -14.29 7.46 -0.35
N VAL A 92 -13.38 7.57 0.61
CA VAL A 92 -12.46 6.48 0.98
C VAL A 92 -13.23 5.24 1.43
N ILE A 93 -14.21 5.43 2.30
CA ILE A 93 -15.02 4.31 2.82
C ILE A 93 -15.87 3.69 1.70
N GLU A 94 -16.45 4.54 0.86
CA GLU A 94 -17.25 4.11 -0.31
C GLU A 94 -16.39 3.30 -1.29
N LYS A 95 -15.18 3.75 -1.60
CA LYS A 95 -14.26 3.02 -2.49
C LYS A 95 -13.80 1.68 -1.89
N ILE A 96 -13.47 1.64 -0.61
CA ILE A 96 -13.10 0.38 0.06
C ILE A 96 -14.28 -0.60 -0.01
N ASN A 97 -15.50 -0.16 0.31
CA ASN A 97 -16.69 -1.00 0.28
C ASN A 97 -17.07 -1.43 -1.13
N GLU A 98 -16.87 -0.57 -2.16
CA GLU A 98 -17.05 -0.93 -3.56
C GLU A 98 -16.14 -2.11 -3.95
N VAL A 99 -14.86 -2.06 -3.58
CA VAL A 99 -13.89 -3.14 -3.87
C VAL A 99 -14.23 -4.39 -3.06
N LEU A 100 -14.50 -4.27 -1.76
CA LEU A 100 -14.87 -5.40 -0.90
C LEU A 100 -16.16 -6.09 -1.38
N GLY A 101 -17.10 -5.33 -1.92
CA GLY A 101 -18.36 -5.84 -2.47
C GLY A 101 -18.18 -6.70 -3.74
N GLN A 102 -17.00 -6.65 -4.38
CA GLN A 102 -16.65 -7.49 -5.53
C GLN A 102 -16.13 -8.88 -5.12
N LYS A 103 -16.01 -9.15 -3.82
CA LYS A 103 -15.56 -10.43 -3.31
C LYS A 103 -16.61 -11.51 -3.57
N GLU A 104 -16.39 -12.27 -4.63
CA GLU A 104 -17.17 -13.46 -4.95
C GLU A 104 -16.40 -14.71 -4.56
N GLY A 105 -17.10 -15.74 -4.05
CA GLY A 105 -16.48 -17.01 -3.69
C GLY A 105 -17.26 -17.76 -2.64
N HIS A 106 -16.74 -18.93 -2.29
CA HIS A 106 -17.33 -19.78 -1.25
C HIS A 106 -16.20 -20.45 -0.45
N PHE A 107 -16.57 -20.93 0.75
CA PHE A 107 -15.66 -21.72 1.54
C PHE A 107 -15.75 -23.19 1.15
N GLU A 108 -14.60 -23.82 1.00
CA GLU A 108 -14.45 -25.25 0.79
C GLU A 108 -13.78 -25.91 1.99
N VAL A 109 -14.15 -27.18 2.24
CA VAL A 109 -13.39 -28.03 3.14
C VAL A 109 -12.42 -28.86 2.33
N VAL A 110 -11.13 -28.63 2.51
CA VAL A 110 -10.06 -29.35 1.81
C VAL A 110 -9.44 -30.36 2.74
N GLN A 111 -9.33 -31.61 2.27
CA GLN A 111 -8.61 -32.65 3.01
C GLN A 111 -7.09 -32.49 2.79
N THR A 112 -6.34 -32.44 3.88
CA THR A 112 -4.88 -32.37 3.87
C THR A 112 -4.29 -33.58 4.58
N ALA A 113 -2.96 -33.75 4.51
CA ALA A 113 -2.27 -34.81 5.23
C ALA A 113 -2.39 -34.71 6.76
N ARG A 114 -2.81 -33.55 7.29
CA ARG A 114 -2.98 -33.26 8.72
C ARG A 114 -4.44 -33.21 9.18
N GLY A 115 -5.41 -33.46 8.28
CA GLY A 115 -6.83 -33.41 8.57
C GLY A 115 -7.59 -32.58 7.54
N TYR A 116 -8.39 -31.63 8.00
CA TYR A 116 -9.24 -30.78 7.15
C TYR A 116 -8.88 -29.31 7.39
N GLU A 117 -8.87 -28.54 6.32
CA GLU A 117 -8.66 -27.09 6.36
C GLU A 117 -9.79 -26.38 5.62
N GLN A 118 -10.16 -25.21 6.13
CA GLN A 118 -11.08 -24.32 5.43
C GLN A 118 -10.27 -23.52 4.40
N LYS A 119 -10.68 -23.59 3.14
CA LYS A 119 -10.14 -22.79 2.05
C LYS A 119 -11.23 -21.88 1.50
N PHE A 120 -10.94 -20.62 1.29
CA PHE A 120 -11.79 -19.74 0.51
C PHE A 120 -11.42 -19.88 -0.97
N GLU A 121 -12.36 -20.33 -1.78
CA GLU A 121 -12.20 -20.37 -3.23
C GLU A 121 -12.82 -19.09 -3.81
N ALA A 122 -11.94 -18.21 -4.31
CA ALA A 122 -12.36 -16.96 -4.91
C ALA A 122 -13.05 -17.21 -6.27
N GLY A 123 -14.02 -16.40 -6.61
CA GLY A 123 -14.58 -16.32 -7.97
C GLY A 123 -13.52 -15.84 -8.95
N THR A 124 -13.76 -16.05 -10.24
CA THR A 124 -12.80 -15.75 -11.32
C THR A 124 -12.85 -14.27 -11.75
N ASN A 125 -12.69 -13.33 -10.82
CA ASN A 125 -12.59 -11.91 -11.15
C ASN A 125 -11.14 -11.43 -10.96
N ASP A 126 -10.34 -11.53 -12.01
CA ASP A 126 -8.90 -11.22 -11.98
C ASP A 126 -8.58 -9.81 -11.44
N ILE A 127 -9.47 -8.84 -11.63
CA ILE A 127 -9.31 -7.46 -11.12
C ILE A 127 -9.62 -7.41 -9.62
N ALA A 128 -10.69 -8.07 -9.18
CA ALA A 128 -11.04 -8.14 -7.78
C ALA A 128 -9.94 -8.84 -6.98
N ASP A 129 -9.37 -9.93 -7.48
CA ASP A 129 -8.28 -10.67 -6.84
C ASP A 129 -7.04 -9.80 -6.60
N LEU A 130 -6.83 -8.77 -7.42
CA LEU A 130 -5.73 -7.83 -7.26
C LEU A 130 -6.05 -6.71 -6.25
N LEU A 131 -7.26 -6.17 -6.28
CA LEU A 131 -7.67 -5.03 -5.46
C LEU A 131 -8.11 -5.42 -4.04
N LEU A 132 -8.73 -6.60 -3.89
CA LEU A 132 -9.27 -7.09 -2.62
C LEU A 132 -8.25 -7.11 -1.48
N PRO A 133 -7.01 -7.65 -1.62
CA PRO A 133 -6.05 -7.65 -0.53
C PRO A 133 -5.70 -6.24 -0.03
N ILE A 134 -5.72 -5.25 -0.92
CA ILE A 134 -5.45 -3.86 -0.59
C ILE A 134 -6.63 -3.26 0.20
N ALA A 135 -7.85 -3.49 -0.26
CA ALA A 135 -9.06 -3.03 0.43
C ALA A 135 -9.25 -3.72 1.79
N GLU A 136 -8.94 -5.01 1.88
CA GLU A 136 -8.93 -5.75 3.15
C GLU A 136 -7.90 -5.18 4.13
N ALA A 137 -6.68 -4.87 3.66
CA ALA A 137 -5.66 -4.24 4.49
C ALA A 137 -6.07 -2.84 4.98
N ALA A 138 -6.80 -2.07 4.15
CA ALA A 138 -7.35 -0.78 4.54
C ALA A 138 -8.49 -0.94 5.57
N MET A 139 -9.38 -1.89 5.36
CA MET A 139 -10.46 -2.23 6.31
C MET A 139 -9.89 -2.66 7.66
N ASP A 140 -8.92 -3.57 7.67
CA ASP A 140 -8.27 -4.04 8.91
C ASP A 140 -7.60 -2.89 9.66
N LEU A 141 -6.92 -2.00 8.93
CA LEU A 141 -6.31 -0.81 9.52
C LEU A 141 -7.36 0.10 10.17
N LEU A 142 -8.47 0.36 9.47
CA LEU A 142 -9.52 1.27 9.94
C LEU A 142 -10.33 0.69 11.10
N CYS A 143 -10.61 -0.62 11.08
CA CYS A 143 -11.49 -1.27 12.05
C CYS A 143 -10.74 -1.76 13.30
N PHE A 144 -9.50 -2.20 13.15
CA PHE A 144 -8.75 -2.90 14.20
C PHE A 144 -7.39 -2.27 14.51
N GLY A 145 -6.89 -1.37 13.66
CA GLY A 145 -5.60 -0.69 13.87
C GLY A 145 -5.67 0.45 14.89
N ASP A 146 -4.53 0.75 15.51
CA ASP A 146 -4.35 2.01 16.24
C ASP A 146 -4.08 3.13 15.22
N LEU A 147 -5.11 3.88 14.84
CA LEU A 147 -5.05 4.90 13.80
C LEU A 147 -4.04 6.03 14.11
N LYS A 148 -3.69 6.25 15.39
CA LYS A 148 -2.67 7.22 15.80
C LYS A 148 -1.26 6.82 15.39
N ARG A 149 -1.07 5.55 15.00
CA ARG A 149 0.21 5.01 14.50
C ARG A 149 0.40 5.18 13.01
N VAL A 150 -0.61 5.64 12.27
CA VAL A 150 -0.42 6.04 10.87
C VAL A 150 0.27 7.40 10.85
N LYS A 151 1.44 7.47 10.22
CA LYS A 151 2.29 8.65 10.22
C LYS A 151 2.78 8.98 8.82
N LYS A 152 3.00 10.27 8.59
CA LYS A 152 3.79 10.77 7.46
C LYS A 152 5.25 10.86 7.88
N CYS A 153 6.17 10.60 6.98
CA CYS A 153 7.60 10.82 7.20
C CYS A 153 7.87 12.29 7.52
N GLU A 154 8.68 12.57 8.56
CA GLU A 154 9.00 13.93 8.98
C GLU A 154 10.06 14.62 8.10
N ASN A 155 10.66 13.94 7.13
CA ASN A 155 11.50 14.56 6.13
C ASN A 155 10.60 15.40 5.19
N THR A 156 10.87 16.70 5.10
CA THR A 156 10.05 17.67 4.34
C THR A 156 9.94 17.34 2.84
N ALA A 157 10.99 16.75 2.25
CA ALA A 157 10.99 16.29 0.86
C ALA A 157 10.36 14.88 0.69
N CYS A 158 9.91 14.22 1.77
CA CYS A 158 9.35 12.87 1.69
C CYS A 158 7.83 12.91 1.81
N VAL A 159 7.16 12.19 0.91
CA VAL A 159 5.69 12.11 0.84
C VAL A 159 5.12 10.80 1.37
N LEU A 160 5.98 9.91 1.89
CA LEU A 160 5.62 8.54 2.23
C LEU A 160 4.94 8.44 3.60
N TYR A 161 4.02 7.47 3.70
CA TYR A 161 3.27 7.13 4.91
C TYR A 161 3.68 5.76 5.43
N PHE A 162 3.52 5.53 6.73
CA PHE A 162 3.79 4.23 7.36
C PHE A 162 2.94 4.04 8.61
N TYR A 163 2.66 2.78 8.94
CA TYR A 163 2.14 2.38 10.23
C TYR A 163 3.31 2.11 11.19
N ASP A 164 3.34 2.80 12.31
CA ASP A 164 4.42 2.69 13.28
C ASP A 164 4.26 1.44 14.14
N THR A 165 4.94 0.36 13.75
CA THR A 165 4.99 -0.91 14.48
C THR A 165 6.00 -0.92 15.63
N SER A 166 6.76 0.17 15.85
CA SER A 166 7.72 0.23 16.94
C SER A 166 7.03 0.16 18.31
N LYS A 167 7.64 -0.50 19.27
CA LYS A 167 7.07 -0.71 20.61
C LYS A 167 6.65 0.62 21.28
N PRO A 168 7.49 1.69 21.27
CA PRO A 168 7.10 2.97 21.86
C PRO A 168 6.20 3.83 20.96
N GLY A 169 5.98 3.47 19.70
CA GLY A 169 5.19 4.28 18.77
C GLY A 169 5.80 5.65 18.42
N HIS A 170 7.14 5.77 18.42
CA HIS A 170 7.85 7.03 18.21
C HIS A 170 8.66 7.09 16.91
N ARG A 171 8.39 6.20 15.94
CA ARG A 171 9.02 6.25 14.62
C ARG A 171 8.66 7.55 13.91
N ARG A 172 9.68 8.28 13.45
CA ARG A 172 9.56 9.59 12.79
C ARG A 172 9.82 9.53 11.28
N TRP A 173 10.59 8.54 10.83
CA TRP A 173 11.08 8.44 9.46
C TRP A 173 10.54 7.18 8.78
N CYS A 174 10.21 7.29 7.51
CA CYS A 174 9.81 6.15 6.69
C CYS A 174 10.89 5.04 6.65
N SER A 175 12.17 5.45 6.74
CA SER A 175 13.31 4.55 6.88
C SER A 175 14.43 5.28 7.61
N MET A 176 15.08 4.59 8.57
CA MET A 176 16.28 5.12 9.22
C MET A 176 17.46 5.20 8.25
N ALA A 177 17.61 4.20 7.36
CA ALA A 177 18.71 4.15 6.39
C ALA A 177 18.64 5.29 5.37
N ALA A 178 17.44 5.75 5.00
CA ALA A 178 17.24 6.85 4.07
C ALA A 178 16.98 8.17 4.81
N CYS A 179 15.72 8.45 5.15
CA CYS A 179 15.32 9.75 5.69
C CYS A 179 15.89 10.05 7.08
N GLY A 180 16.06 9.01 7.95
CA GLY A 180 16.66 9.19 9.25
C GLY A 180 18.12 9.61 9.18
N ASN A 181 18.91 9.00 8.31
CA ASN A 181 20.33 9.35 8.13
C ASN A 181 20.48 10.73 7.49
N ARG A 182 19.64 11.10 6.50
CA ARG A 182 19.61 12.47 5.94
C ARG A 182 19.34 13.51 7.02
N ALA A 183 18.39 13.28 7.90
CA ALA A 183 18.08 14.18 9.01
C ALA A 183 19.23 14.33 9.99
N LYS A 184 19.93 13.22 10.34
CA LYS A 184 21.13 13.26 11.20
C LYS A 184 22.26 14.06 10.58
N SER A 185 22.54 13.85 9.28
CA SER A 185 23.58 14.59 8.57
C SER A 185 23.27 16.09 8.53
N ALA A 186 22.03 16.46 8.18
CA ALA A 186 21.60 17.86 8.18
C ALA A 186 21.75 18.53 9.56
N ALA A 187 21.40 17.82 10.65
CA ALA A 187 21.57 18.32 12.02
C ALA A 187 23.05 18.48 12.42
N PHE A 188 23.92 17.58 11.94
CA PHE A 188 25.36 17.69 12.16
C PHE A 188 25.96 18.92 11.50
N TYR A 189 25.65 19.15 10.22
CA TYR A 189 26.15 20.33 9.48
C TYR A 189 25.65 21.66 10.04
N LYS A 190 24.40 21.70 10.57
CA LYS A 190 23.90 22.91 11.24
C LYS A 190 24.68 23.24 12.52
N ARG A 191 25.07 22.22 13.31
CA ARG A 191 25.85 22.42 14.57
C ARG A 191 27.29 22.84 14.31
N GLY A 192 27.89 22.45 13.18
CA GLY A 192 29.26 22.83 12.84
C GLY A 192 29.39 24.23 12.22
N LYS A 193 28.29 24.95 11.99
CA LYS A 193 28.27 26.33 11.49
C LYS A 193 27.97 27.37 12.57
N THR A 194 27.75 26.95 13.80
CA THR A 194 27.64 27.78 15.00
C THR A 194 28.91 27.63 15.85
#